data_8b38d1d690e77c9dd75b5da5740c4292
#
_entry.id   8b38d1d690e77c9dd75b5da5740c4292
#
_cell.length_a   1.000
_cell.length_b   1.000
_cell.length_c   1.000
_cell.angle_alpha   90.00
_cell.angle_beta   90.00
_cell.angle_gamma   90.00
#
_symmetry.space_group_name_H-M   'P 1'
#
loop_
_entity.id
_entity.type
_entity.pdbx_description
1 polymer ?
#
loop_
_entity_poly.entity_id
_entity_poly.type
_entity_poly.pdbx_seq_one_letter_code
_entity_poly.pdbx_strand_id
1 'polypeptide(L)'
;MTLTYNSPDVHLGGVTYGGYSDSIVVKDHFVLRVPSNLDLAGAAPLLCAGITTYSPMRHWGVTKGKKVGVVGLGGLGHMAVKIAHALGTHVVVFTTSLNKKKDALRMGADEVVISAKYRSDAQA
;
A
#
# COMPACT_ATOMS: atom_id res chain seq x y z
N MET A 1 8.10 -24.86 10.40
CA MET A 1 7.29 -23.91 9.59
C MET A 1 8.07 -23.63 8.31
N THR A 2 7.50 -23.89 7.15
CA THR A 2 8.13 -23.57 5.86
C THR A 2 7.59 -22.23 5.41
N LEU A 3 8.47 -21.26 5.18
CA LEU A 3 8.07 -19.94 4.65
C LEU A 3 7.80 -20.03 3.15
N THR A 4 7.00 -19.12 2.63
CA THR A 4 6.60 -19.12 1.22
C THR A 4 7.75 -18.76 0.28
N TYR A 5 8.70 -17.95 0.74
CA TYR A 5 9.84 -17.47 -0.05
C TYR A 5 11.16 -17.77 0.64
N ASN A 6 12.15 -18.21 -0.14
CA ASN A 6 13.54 -18.43 0.26
C ASN A 6 13.71 -19.21 1.58
N SER A 7 12.88 -20.22 1.76
CA SER A 7 12.93 -21.14 2.90
C SER A 7 13.30 -22.54 2.41
N PRO A 8 14.03 -23.34 3.20
CA PRO A 8 14.26 -24.73 2.85
C PRO A 8 12.94 -25.46 2.57
N ASP A 9 12.81 -26.03 1.38
CA ASP A 9 11.66 -26.87 1.05
C ASP A 9 11.90 -28.29 1.56
N VAL A 10 11.16 -28.66 2.60
CA VAL A 10 11.31 -29.96 3.28
C VAL A 10 10.70 -31.12 2.48
N HIS A 11 9.93 -30.85 1.44
CA HIS A 11 9.25 -31.85 0.62
C HIS A 11 9.94 -32.12 -0.72
N LEU A 12 10.35 -31.06 -1.39
CA LEU A 12 10.95 -31.11 -2.73
C LEU A 12 12.46 -30.88 -2.73
N GLY A 13 13.03 -30.43 -1.61
CA GLY A 13 14.43 -29.99 -1.53
C GLY A 13 14.64 -28.62 -2.17
N GLY A 14 15.81 -28.01 -1.94
CA GLY A 14 16.10 -26.67 -2.41
C GLY A 14 15.39 -25.59 -1.58
N VAL A 15 14.84 -24.56 -2.24
CA VAL A 15 14.17 -23.44 -1.59
C VAL A 15 12.80 -23.16 -2.20
N THR A 16 11.94 -22.54 -1.40
CA THR A 16 10.59 -22.14 -1.84
C THR A 16 10.65 -20.84 -2.64
N TYR A 17 9.93 -20.79 -3.74
CA TYR A 17 9.86 -19.64 -4.66
C TYR A 17 8.54 -18.85 -4.56
N GLY A 18 7.56 -19.37 -3.82
CA GLY A 18 6.24 -18.73 -3.68
C GLY A 18 5.56 -18.52 -5.02
N GLY A 19 5.19 -17.27 -5.30
CA GLY A 19 4.56 -16.86 -6.56
C GLY A 19 5.51 -16.80 -7.78
N TYR A 20 6.82 -17.00 -7.59
CA TYR A 20 7.78 -17.07 -8.70
C TYR A 20 7.88 -18.49 -9.24
N SER A 21 6.75 -19.09 -9.54
CA SER A 21 6.61 -20.45 -10.08
C SER A 21 5.30 -20.57 -10.86
N ASP A 22 5.22 -21.56 -11.74
CA ASP A 22 4.02 -21.79 -12.58
C ASP A 22 2.83 -22.29 -11.77
N SER A 23 3.09 -22.89 -10.61
CA SER A 23 2.07 -23.39 -9.70
C SER A 23 2.54 -23.35 -8.25
N ILE A 24 1.60 -23.26 -7.33
CA ILE A 24 1.85 -23.30 -5.90
C ILE A 24 0.73 -24.06 -5.20
N VAL A 25 1.09 -24.85 -4.19
CA VAL A 25 0.11 -25.52 -3.31
C VAL A 25 0.03 -24.75 -2.01
N VAL A 26 -1.15 -24.23 -1.71
CA VAL A 26 -1.42 -23.48 -0.48
C VAL A 26 -2.75 -23.93 0.13
N LYS A 27 -2.94 -23.67 1.43
CA LYS A 27 -4.24 -23.88 2.06
C LYS A 27 -5.25 -22.89 1.47
N ASP A 28 -6.46 -23.37 1.21
CA ASP A 28 -7.57 -22.61 0.65
C ASP A 28 -7.90 -21.33 1.44
N HIS A 29 -7.71 -21.35 2.75
CA HIS A 29 -7.85 -20.19 3.63
C HIS A 29 -7.02 -18.95 3.20
N PHE A 30 -5.91 -19.16 2.50
CA PHE A 30 -5.04 -18.09 2.00
C PHE A 30 -5.32 -17.69 0.56
N VAL A 31 -6.31 -18.32 -0.09
CA VAL A 31 -6.67 -18.06 -1.49
C VAL A 31 -7.79 -17.02 -1.55
N LEU A 32 -7.57 -15.96 -2.30
CA LEU A 32 -8.59 -14.95 -2.59
C LEU A 32 -9.02 -15.04 -4.05
N ARG A 33 -10.31 -14.94 -4.30
CA ARG A 33 -10.83 -14.85 -5.66
C ARG A 33 -10.72 -13.40 -6.14
N VAL A 34 -9.97 -13.20 -7.22
CA VAL A 34 -9.94 -11.91 -7.92
C VAL A 34 -11.15 -11.82 -8.82
N PRO A 35 -11.98 -10.77 -8.71
CA PRO A 35 -13.13 -10.55 -9.60
C PRO A 35 -12.69 -10.49 -11.08
N SER A 36 -13.48 -11.10 -11.97
CA SER A 36 -13.15 -11.19 -13.40
C SER A 36 -13.14 -9.84 -14.14
N ASN A 37 -13.74 -8.82 -13.56
CA ASN A 37 -13.75 -7.46 -14.09
C ASN A 37 -12.52 -6.62 -13.70
N LEU A 38 -11.58 -7.19 -12.94
CA LEU A 38 -10.31 -6.53 -12.61
C LEU A 38 -9.19 -7.06 -13.49
N ASP A 39 -8.38 -6.15 -14.02
CA ASP A 39 -7.11 -6.52 -14.62
C ASP A 39 -6.18 -7.14 -13.57
N LEU A 40 -5.63 -8.31 -13.84
CA LEU A 40 -4.79 -9.05 -12.90
C LEU A 40 -3.50 -8.32 -12.56
N ALA A 41 -2.89 -7.65 -13.57
CA ALA A 41 -1.67 -6.88 -13.35
C ALA A 41 -1.92 -5.66 -12.45
N GLY A 42 -3.06 -4.99 -12.64
CA GLY A 42 -3.49 -3.90 -11.77
C GLY A 42 -3.97 -4.33 -10.39
N ALA A 43 -4.50 -5.56 -10.26
CA ALA A 43 -4.97 -6.10 -8.98
C ALA A 43 -3.84 -6.61 -8.08
N ALA A 44 -2.75 -7.10 -8.65
CA ALA A 44 -1.65 -7.69 -7.89
C ALA A 44 -1.12 -6.82 -6.74
N PRO A 45 -0.88 -5.50 -6.91
CA PRO A 45 -0.44 -4.63 -5.82
C PRO A 45 -1.47 -4.47 -4.70
N LEU A 46 -2.75 -4.71 -4.94
CA LEU A 46 -3.82 -4.59 -3.94
C LEU A 46 -3.70 -5.65 -2.85
N LEU A 47 -3.15 -6.82 -3.18
CA LEU A 47 -2.97 -7.94 -2.26
C LEU A 47 -1.86 -7.70 -1.22
N CYS A 48 -1.05 -6.69 -1.42
CA CYS A 48 -0.04 -6.25 -0.46
C CYS A 48 -0.27 -4.78 -0.07
N ALA A 49 0.07 -3.84 -0.93
CA ALA A 49 -0.01 -2.40 -0.65
C ALA A 49 -1.45 -1.93 -0.40
N GLY A 50 -2.44 -2.54 -1.06
CA GLY A 50 -3.86 -2.24 -0.84
C GLY A 50 -4.30 -2.62 0.57
N ILE A 51 -4.20 -3.90 0.94
CA ILE A 51 -4.65 -4.38 2.25
C ILE A 51 -3.85 -3.77 3.40
N THR A 52 -2.53 -3.59 3.23
CA THR A 52 -1.65 -3.01 4.25
C THR A 52 -2.06 -1.58 4.63
N THR A 53 -2.58 -0.82 3.68
CA THR A 53 -3.05 0.55 3.92
C THR A 53 -4.53 0.61 4.28
N TYR A 54 -5.36 -0.26 3.73
CA TYR A 54 -6.79 -0.32 4.01
C TYR A 54 -7.11 -0.84 5.41
N SER A 55 -6.44 -1.92 5.85
CA SER A 55 -6.71 -2.58 7.13
C SER A 55 -6.60 -1.63 8.34
N PRO A 56 -5.53 -0.84 8.52
CA PRO A 56 -5.47 0.11 9.62
C PRO A 56 -6.52 1.21 9.53
N MET A 57 -6.87 1.67 8.32
CA MET A 57 -7.94 2.66 8.16
C MET A 57 -9.28 2.10 8.67
N ARG A 58 -9.59 0.85 8.36
CA ARG A 58 -10.80 0.19 8.86
C ARG A 58 -10.74 -0.02 10.38
N HIS A 59 -9.61 -0.51 10.89
CA HIS A 59 -9.42 -0.77 12.32
C HIS A 59 -9.62 0.50 13.17
N TRP A 60 -9.09 1.62 12.73
CA TRP A 60 -9.18 2.90 13.42
C TRP A 60 -10.40 3.73 13.04
N GLY A 61 -11.35 3.13 12.34
CA GLY A 61 -12.63 3.75 12.01
C GLY A 61 -12.49 4.99 11.13
N VAL A 62 -11.58 4.95 10.16
CA VAL A 62 -11.44 6.01 9.16
C VAL A 62 -12.65 6.01 8.25
N THR A 63 -13.41 7.11 8.28
CA THR A 63 -14.67 7.30 7.54
C THR A 63 -14.75 8.70 6.96
N LYS A 64 -15.79 8.94 6.15
CA LYS A 64 -16.09 10.25 5.55
C LYS A 64 -16.00 11.38 6.59
N GLY A 65 -15.37 12.48 6.20
CA GLY A 65 -15.21 13.69 7.02
C GLY A 65 -14.03 13.66 7.99
N LYS A 66 -13.35 12.52 8.16
CA LYS A 66 -12.12 12.48 8.96
C LYS A 66 -10.93 13.00 8.16
N LYS A 67 -9.90 13.49 8.87
CA LYS A 67 -8.63 13.92 8.29
C LYS A 67 -7.60 12.79 8.44
N VAL A 68 -6.93 12.45 7.35
CA VAL A 68 -5.92 11.38 7.28
C VAL A 68 -4.60 11.94 6.80
N GLY A 69 -3.53 11.73 7.57
CA GLY A 69 -2.17 12.07 7.17
C GLY A 69 -1.46 10.86 6.57
N VAL A 70 -0.88 11.03 5.38
CA VAL A 70 -0.06 9.99 4.73
C VAL A 70 1.38 10.48 4.65
N VAL A 71 2.30 9.79 5.31
CA VAL A 71 3.73 10.13 5.32
C VAL A 71 4.45 9.32 4.26
N GLY A 72 5.02 10.02 3.27
CA GLY A 72 5.70 9.42 2.13
C GLY A 72 4.77 9.02 0.99
N LEU A 73 5.20 9.28 -0.25
CA LEU A 73 4.48 8.95 -1.47
C LEU A 73 5.31 7.98 -2.32
N GLY A 74 5.39 6.76 -1.86
CA GLY A 74 5.91 5.59 -2.57
C GLY A 74 4.77 4.65 -2.96
N GLY A 75 5.07 3.37 -3.23
CA GLY A 75 4.07 2.37 -3.62
C GLY A 75 2.93 2.21 -2.61
N LEU A 76 3.25 2.13 -1.32
CA LEU A 76 2.25 2.06 -0.25
C LEU A 76 1.52 3.41 -0.07
N GLY A 77 2.27 4.52 -0.04
CA GLY A 77 1.69 5.84 0.18
C GLY A 77 0.69 6.24 -0.89
N HIS A 78 0.94 5.93 -2.16
CA HIS A 78 -0.02 6.23 -3.23
C HIS A 78 -1.32 5.42 -3.08
N MET A 79 -1.24 4.16 -2.63
CA MET A 79 -2.43 3.36 -2.31
C MET A 79 -3.19 3.94 -1.13
N ALA A 80 -2.46 4.37 -0.07
CA ALA A 80 -3.07 5.00 1.09
C ALA A 80 -3.85 6.27 0.70
N VAL A 81 -3.28 7.13 -0.13
CA VAL A 81 -3.96 8.36 -0.63
C VAL A 81 -5.25 7.99 -1.38
N LYS A 82 -5.17 7.09 -2.35
CA LYS A 82 -6.34 6.68 -3.15
C LYS A 82 -7.45 6.07 -2.30
N ILE A 83 -7.09 5.19 -1.36
CA ILE A 83 -8.05 4.52 -0.48
C ILE A 83 -8.68 5.53 0.49
N ALA A 84 -7.89 6.38 1.13
CA ALA A 84 -8.39 7.41 2.04
C ALA A 84 -9.34 8.39 1.31
N HIS A 85 -8.97 8.82 0.11
CA HIS A 85 -9.82 9.65 -0.74
C HIS A 85 -11.15 8.94 -1.08
N ALA A 86 -11.10 7.67 -1.48
CA ALA A 86 -12.29 6.87 -1.77
C ALA A 86 -13.21 6.67 -0.55
N LEU A 87 -12.64 6.68 0.66
CA LEU A 87 -13.40 6.65 1.91
C LEU A 87 -14.02 8.02 2.26
N GLY A 88 -13.82 9.06 1.45
CA GLY A 88 -14.36 10.39 1.64
C GLY A 88 -13.69 11.19 2.75
N THR A 89 -12.43 10.91 3.04
CA THR A 89 -11.66 11.65 4.04
C THR A 89 -10.96 12.85 3.43
N HIS A 90 -10.56 13.79 4.28
CA HIS A 90 -9.63 14.87 3.91
C HIS A 90 -8.20 14.34 4.01
N VAL A 91 -7.49 14.26 2.89
CA VAL A 91 -6.17 13.61 2.81
C VAL A 91 -5.05 14.63 2.77
N VAL A 92 -4.12 14.54 3.73
CA VAL A 92 -2.90 15.36 3.80
C VAL A 92 -1.68 14.48 3.55
N VAL A 93 -0.90 14.79 2.52
CA VAL A 93 0.33 14.06 2.20
C VAL A 93 1.54 14.82 2.72
N PHE A 94 2.40 14.16 3.47
CA PHE A 94 3.71 14.65 3.90
C PHE A 94 4.79 14.01 3.03
N THR A 95 5.56 14.81 2.30
CA THR A 95 6.65 14.33 1.45
C THR A 95 7.86 15.25 1.52
N THR A 96 9.05 14.70 1.31
CA THR A 96 10.29 15.50 1.18
C THR A 96 10.50 16.03 -0.25
N SER A 97 9.78 15.46 -1.23
CA SER A 97 9.98 15.73 -2.66
C SER A 97 8.91 16.67 -3.21
N LEU A 98 9.34 17.85 -3.66
CA LEU A 98 8.47 18.84 -4.32
C LEU A 98 7.85 18.28 -5.61
N ASN A 99 8.60 17.47 -6.36
CA ASN A 99 8.16 16.89 -7.63
C ASN A 99 6.93 15.98 -7.47
N LYS A 100 6.74 15.38 -6.29
CA LYS A 100 5.60 14.49 -5.99
C LYS A 100 4.31 15.23 -5.65
N LYS A 101 4.35 16.55 -5.50
CA LYS A 101 3.16 17.34 -5.14
C LYS A 101 2.02 17.19 -6.14
N LYS A 102 2.33 17.30 -7.44
CA LYS A 102 1.33 17.17 -8.52
C LYS A 102 0.69 15.78 -8.53
N ASP A 103 1.50 14.73 -8.35
CA ASP A 103 1.01 13.36 -8.32
C ASP A 103 0.13 13.10 -7.10
N ALA A 104 0.50 13.59 -5.91
CA ALA A 104 -0.33 13.46 -4.72
C ALA A 104 -1.72 14.06 -4.91
N LEU A 105 -1.81 15.29 -5.43
CA LEU A 105 -3.08 15.95 -5.71
C LEU A 105 -3.90 15.19 -6.77
N ARG A 106 -3.27 14.70 -7.83
CA ARG A 106 -3.93 13.89 -8.86
C ARG A 106 -4.49 12.57 -8.32
N MET A 107 -3.87 12.00 -7.29
CA MET A 107 -4.30 10.77 -6.63
C MET A 107 -5.42 10.98 -5.61
N GLY A 108 -5.79 12.23 -5.32
CA GLY A 108 -6.87 12.56 -4.40
C GLY A 108 -6.43 13.12 -3.05
N ALA A 109 -5.18 13.60 -2.92
CA ALA A 109 -4.79 14.37 -1.75
C ALA A 109 -5.41 15.78 -1.82
N ASP A 110 -5.91 16.27 -0.71
CA ASP A 110 -6.44 17.63 -0.57
C ASP A 110 -5.33 18.63 -0.24
N GLU A 111 -4.34 18.18 0.54
CA GLU A 111 -3.21 19.00 0.96
C GLU A 111 -1.88 18.24 0.81
N VAL A 112 -0.81 18.98 0.51
CA VAL A 112 0.56 18.43 0.45
C VAL A 112 1.52 19.31 1.21
N VAL A 113 2.16 18.72 2.20
CA VAL A 113 3.18 19.35 3.05
C VAL A 113 4.55 18.87 2.62
N ILE A 114 5.43 19.81 2.26
CA ILE A 114 6.83 19.49 1.91
C ILE A 114 7.69 19.61 3.18
N SER A 115 7.98 18.46 3.80
CA SER A 115 8.67 18.42 5.10
C SER A 115 10.15 18.84 5.04
N ALA A 116 10.79 18.85 3.87
CA ALA A 116 12.14 19.37 3.71
C ALA A 116 12.25 20.86 4.05
N LYS A 117 11.17 21.64 3.84
CA LYS A 117 11.11 23.06 4.20
C LYS A 117 11.20 23.33 5.71
N TYR A 118 10.67 22.41 6.52
CA TYR A 118 10.63 22.57 7.99
C TYR A 118 11.88 22.07 8.70
N ARG A 119 12.78 21.35 7.98
CA ARG A 119 14.07 20.92 8.53
C ARG A 119 15.10 22.04 8.56
N SER A 120 15.08 22.95 7.62
CA SER A 120 15.99 24.10 7.58
C SER A 120 15.68 25.10 8.68
N ASP A 121 14.42 25.27 9.05
CA ASP A 121 13.98 26.27 10.04
C ASP A 121 14.13 25.77 11.49
N ALA A 122 14.29 24.46 11.70
CA ALA A 122 14.49 23.86 13.02
C ALA A 122 15.97 23.75 13.44
N GLN A 123 16.92 24.12 12.56
CA GLN A 123 18.36 24.08 12.79
C GLN A 123 18.98 25.50 12.80
N ALA A 124 18.21 26.54 12.68
CA ALA A 124 18.59 27.93 12.87
C ALA A 124 18.13 28.44 14.24
#